data_8be481a5a101de2144c86e4d20260394
#
_entry.id   8be481a5a101de2144c86e4d20260394
#
_cell.length_a   1.000
_cell.length_b   1.000
_cell.length_c   1.000
_cell.angle_alpha   90.00
_cell.angle_beta   90.00
_cell.angle_gamma   90.00
#
_symmetry.space_group_name_H-M   'P 1'
#
loop_
_entity.id
_entity.type
_entity.pdbx_description
1 polymer ?
#
loop_
_entity_poly.entity_id
_entity_poly.type
_entity_poly.pdbx_seq_one_letter_code
_entity_poly.pdbx_strand_id
1 'polypeptide(L)'
;MNRDSVTYRWNMLLLLACSQALAYIDRVAFAVAGPAELVKVQHYTPGQLGILLSIFNWAFTFSLLAAGPFTDWVRPRRSFPLGVGLWSLASGLCSLTKAFAPLALFQVLLGVGESAMIPSGSRVIRETFDKKNRAAAVGTFFAGNKVGLTVGVPLTSLLLIHFGWSYVFYVTGGLGMLWVLWWLAVYRPVTDEINDAPAPNAIGWAALLRYRTTWGVMLGQAGYLYIYYVFATWLPGYLVLQRGMSVLSTGIVGMLPFLVGTICVVLGGWLGDRMIARGFRLTLVRKGFAV
;
A
#
# COMPACT_ATOMS: atom_id res chain seq x y z
N MET A 1 -22.34 -3.25 -18.00
CA MET A 1 -22.80 -2.83 -16.65
C MET A 1 -22.84 -1.31 -16.66
N ASN A 2 -23.97 -0.67 -16.32
CA ASN A 2 -24.10 0.78 -16.31
C ASN A 2 -23.22 1.34 -15.16
N ARG A 3 -22.45 2.42 -15.43
CA ARG A 3 -21.57 3.07 -14.42
C ARG A 3 -22.30 3.59 -13.19
N ASP A 4 -23.54 4.05 -13.38
CA ASP A 4 -24.38 4.58 -12.31
C ASP A 4 -25.00 3.48 -11.44
N SER A 5 -24.82 2.22 -11.83
CA SER A 5 -25.32 1.11 -11.04
C SER A 5 -24.57 0.97 -9.70
N VAL A 6 -25.32 0.69 -8.65
CA VAL A 6 -24.77 0.42 -7.32
C VAL A 6 -23.72 -0.72 -7.39
N THR A 7 -23.99 -1.73 -8.20
CA THR A 7 -23.07 -2.88 -8.42
C THR A 7 -21.71 -2.43 -9.01
N TYR A 8 -21.69 -1.48 -9.95
CA TYR A 8 -20.42 -0.97 -10.49
C TYR A 8 -19.62 -0.24 -9.42
N ARG A 9 -20.25 0.62 -8.63
CA ARG A 9 -19.58 1.37 -7.54
C ARG A 9 -18.98 0.43 -6.48
N TRP A 10 -19.70 -0.63 -6.09
CA TRP A 10 -19.18 -1.65 -5.18
C TRP A 10 -17.99 -2.43 -5.77
N ASN A 11 -18.08 -2.82 -7.04
CA ASN A 11 -16.96 -3.47 -7.72
C ASN A 11 -15.73 -2.58 -7.78
N MET A 12 -15.89 -1.27 -8.03
CA MET A 12 -14.77 -0.33 -8.01
C MET A 12 -14.15 -0.20 -6.62
N LEU A 13 -14.98 -0.12 -5.55
CA LEU A 13 -14.47 -0.10 -4.17
C LEU A 13 -13.68 -1.36 -3.85
N LEU A 14 -14.20 -2.52 -4.24
CA LEU A 14 -13.54 -3.80 -3.99
C LEU A 14 -12.22 -3.89 -4.76
N LEU A 15 -12.20 -3.53 -6.05
CA LEU A 15 -10.97 -3.47 -6.85
C LEU A 15 -9.93 -2.56 -6.22
N LEU A 16 -10.33 -1.36 -5.77
CA LEU A 16 -9.44 -0.40 -5.14
C LEU A 16 -8.89 -0.95 -3.81
N ALA A 17 -9.75 -1.50 -2.95
CA ALA A 17 -9.32 -2.07 -1.67
C ALA A 17 -8.41 -3.30 -1.88
N CYS A 18 -8.73 -4.16 -2.85
CA CYS A 18 -7.90 -5.31 -3.20
C CYS A 18 -6.52 -4.89 -3.72
N SER A 19 -6.40 -3.84 -4.54
CA SER A 19 -5.08 -3.37 -5.00
C SER A 19 -4.18 -2.94 -3.84
N GLN A 20 -4.74 -2.23 -2.86
CA GLN A 20 -4.01 -1.88 -1.63
C GLN A 20 -3.62 -3.11 -0.83
N ALA A 21 -4.54 -4.07 -0.66
CA ALA A 21 -4.24 -5.29 0.07
C ALA A 21 -3.11 -6.08 -0.60
N LEU A 22 -3.15 -6.25 -1.92
CA LEU A 22 -2.11 -6.95 -2.68
C LEU A 22 -0.75 -6.28 -2.57
N ALA A 23 -0.67 -4.96 -2.75
CA ALA A 23 0.59 -4.22 -2.62
C ALA A 23 1.21 -4.40 -1.22
N TYR A 24 0.39 -4.39 -0.17
CA TYR A 24 0.91 -4.59 1.18
C TYR A 24 1.22 -6.05 1.53
N ILE A 25 0.55 -7.02 0.90
CA ILE A 25 0.96 -8.44 0.95
C ILE A 25 2.33 -8.61 0.32
N ASP A 26 2.60 -8.03 -0.87
CA ASP A 26 3.90 -8.06 -1.53
C ASP A 26 5.03 -7.47 -0.67
N ARG A 27 4.77 -6.33 -0.02
CA ARG A 27 5.75 -5.67 0.87
C ARG A 27 6.13 -6.57 2.05
N VAL A 28 5.15 -7.16 2.73
CA VAL A 28 5.46 -8.06 3.85
C VAL A 28 5.98 -9.41 3.41
N ALA A 29 5.67 -9.85 2.18
CA ALA A 29 6.22 -11.08 1.65
C ALA A 29 7.76 -11.06 1.65
N PHE A 30 8.36 -9.97 1.16
CA PHE A 30 9.81 -9.82 1.17
C PHE A 30 10.36 -9.60 2.58
N ALA A 31 9.65 -8.84 3.45
CA ALA A 31 10.05 -8.59 4.82
C ALA A 31 10.05 -9.85 5.71
N VAL A 32 9.16 -10.81 5.43
CA VAL A 32 9.07 -12.09 6.16
C VAL A 32 10.00 -13.15 5.55
N ALA A 33 9.98 -13.31 4.23
CA ALA A 33 10.75 -14.34 3.55
C ALA A 33 12.26 -14.02 3.50
N GLY A 34 12.64 -12.75 3.36
CA GLY A 34 14.03 -12.32 3.24
C GLY A 34 14.90 -12.73 4.45
N PRO A 35 14.54 -12.43 5.69
CA PRO A 35 15.31 -12.85 6.86
C PRO A 35 15.47 -14.37 6.96
N ALA A 36 14.40 -15.11 6.70
CA ALA A 36 14.41 -16.56 6.82
C ALA A 36 15.21 -17.23 5.72
N GLU A 37 15.12 -16.75 4.48
CA GLU A 37 15.75 -17.39 3.32
C GLU A 37 17.09 -16.75 2.98
N LEU A 38 17.16 -15.43 2.81
CA LEU A 38 18.39 -14.77 2.34
C LEU A 38 19.46 -14.73 3.43
N VAL A 39 19.08 -14.41 4.69
CA VAL A 39 20.06 -14.31 5.78
C VAL A 39 20.41 -15.68 6.33
N LYS A 40 19.43 -16.51 6.72
CA LYS A 40 19.71 -17.80 7.37
C LYS A 40 20.21 -18.88 6.41
N VAL A 41 19.70 -18.93 5.17
CA VAL A 41 20.02 -20.01 4.22
C VAL A 41 21.08 -19.57 3.20
N GLN A 42 20.96 -18.35 2.66
CA GLN A 42 21.89 -17.84 1.64
C GLN A 42 23.05 -17.03 2.22
N HIS A 43 23.12 -16.90 3.56
CA HIS A 43 24.18 -16.21 4.30
C HIS A 43 24.37 -14.72 3.94
N TYR A 44 23.29 -14.04 3.56
CA TYR A 44 23.33 -12.60 3.36
C TYR A 44 23.63 -11.89 4.67
N THR A 45 24.41 -10.82 4.62
CA THR A 45 24.56 -9.94 5.76
C THR A 45 23.26 -9.19 6.06
N PRO A 46 22.97 -8.84 7.33
CA PRO A 46 21.83 -7.98 7.64
C PRO A 46 21.84 -6.65 6.87
N GLY A 47 23.04 -6.11 6.55
CA GLY A 47 23.18 -4.92 5.73
C GLY A 47 22.71 -5.11 4.29
N GLN A 48 23.02 -6.23 3.66
CA GLN A 48 22.52 -6.55 2.30
C GLN A 48 20.99 -6.66 2.28
N LEU A 49 20.40 -7.35 3.26
CA LEU A 49 18.94 -7.40 3.40
C LEU A 49 18.36 -6.00 3.60
N GLY A 50 18.98 -5.18 4.46
CA GLY A 50 18.57 -3.81 4.70
C GLY A 50 18.58 -2.95 3.42
N ILE A 51 19.60 -3.12 2.56
CA ILE A 51 19.67 -2.44 1.27
C ILE A 51 18.50 -2.87 0.38
N LEU A 52 18.21 -4.18 0.24
CA LEU A 52 17.11 -4.68 -0.58
C LEU A 52 15.75 -4.13 -0.11
N LEU A 53 15.50 -4.11 1.20
CA LEU A 53 14.28 -3.54 1.77
C LEU A 53 14.19 -2.01 1.57
N SER A 54 15.33 -1.32 1.57
CA SER A 54 15.39 0.15 1.40
C SER A 54 15.26 0.58 -0.06
N ILE A 55 15.83 -0.16 -1.01
CA ILE A 55 15.78 0.13 -2.45
C ILE A 55 14.33 0.26 -2.94
N PHE A 56 13.44 -0.63 -2.51
CA PHE A 56 12.02 -0.53 -2.81
C PHE A 56 11.43 0.83 -2.38
N ASN A 57 11.68 1.23 -1.12
CA ASN A 57 11.13 2.48 -0.58
C ASN A 57 11.68 3.72 -1.30
N TRP A 58 12.95 3.72 -1.67
CA TRP A 58 13.56 4.79 -2.47
C TRP A 58 12.94 4.85 -3.86
N ALA A 59 12.85 3.72 -4.57
CA ALA A 59 12.24 3.65 -5.89
C ALA A 59 10.77 4.12 -5.85
N PHE A 60 9.98 3.67 -4.88
CA PHE A 60 8.60 4.10 -4.68
C PHE A 60 8.50 5.61 -4.44
N THR A 61 9.33 6.16 -3.54
CA THR A 61 9.26 7.58 -3.16
C THR A 61 9.61 8.49 -4.32
N PHE A 62 10.69 8.21 -5.06
CA PHE A 62 11.07 9.02 -6.22
C PHE A 62 10.07 8.88 -7.37
N SER A 63 9.58 7.68 -7.63
CA SER A 63 8.59 7.44 -8.68
C SER A 63 7.25 8.09 -8.36
N LEU A 64 6.87 8.23 -7.09
CA LEU A 64 5.64 8.88 -6.67
C LEU A 64 5.56 10.34 -7.12
N LEU A 65 6.70 11.03 -7.23
CA LEU A 65 6.76 12.41 -7.73
C LEU A 65 6.29 12.51 -9.19
N ALA A 66 6.60 11.50 -10.00
CA ALA A 66 6.20 11.43 -11.41
C ALA A 66 4.86 10.72 -11.63
N ALA A 67 4.40 9.93 -10.66
CA ALA A 67 3.22 9.08 -10.80
C ALA A 67 1.92 9.86 -10.97
N GLY A 68 1.80 11.05 -10.37
CA GLY A 68 0.66 11.95 -10.55
C GLY A 68 0.53 12.41 -12.02
N PRO A 69 1.51 13.16 -12.55
CA PRO A 69 1.55 13.57 -13.96
C PRO A 69 1.41 12.38 -14.94
N PHE A 70 2.06 11.26 -14.65
CA PHE A 70 1.92 10.04 -15.45
C PHE A 70 0.48 9.54 -15.50
N THR A 71 -0.19 9.48 -14.33
CA THR A 71 -1.60 9.06 -14.26
C THR A 71 -2.53 10.02 -15.00
N ASP A 72 -2.24 11.31 -14.95
CA ASP A 72 -3.02 12.32 -15.68
C ASP A 72 -2.86 12.18 -17.21
N TRP A 73 -1.64 11.92 -17.68
CA TRP A 73 -1.35 11.72 -19.09
C TRP A 73 -1.92 10.40 -19.64
N VAL A 74 -1.66 9.27 -18.96
CA VAL A 74 -2.02 7.91 -19.44
C VAL A 74 -3.46 7.53 -19.10
N ARG A 75 -4.08 8.22 -18.13
CA ARG A 75 -5.41 7.98 -17.51
C ARG A 75 -5.47 6.67 -16.70
N PRO A 76 -6.33 6.57 -15.68
CA PRO A 76 -6.43 5.42 -14.77
C PRO A 76 -6.70 4.09 -15.45
N ARG A 77 -7.40 4.12 -16.61
CA ARG A 77 -7.65 2.91 -17.40
C ARG A 77 -6.38 2.13 -17.71
N ARG A 78 -5.28 2.83 -17.98
CA ARG A 78 -3.99 2.23 -18.35
C ARG A 78 -2.94 2.35 -17.25
N SER A 79 -2.84 3.51 -16.58
CA SER A 79 -1.80 3.72 -15.57
C SER A 79 -1.92 2.75 -14.39
N PHE A 80 -3.14 2.46 -13.94
CA PHE A 80 -3.34 1.55 -12.83
C PHE A 80 -2.96 0.11 -13.17
N PRO A 81 -3.51 -0.53 -14.23
CA PRO A 81 -3.13 -1.91 -14.56
C PRO A 81 -1.68 -2.03 -15.03
N LEU A 82 -1.08 -1.00 -15.63
CA LEU A 82 0.35 -1.00 -15.95
C LEU A 82 1.20 -1.01 -14.68
N GLY A 83 0.85 -0.18 -13.69
CA GLY A 83 1.52 -0.19 -12.39
C GLY A 83 1.40 -1.55 -11.70
N VAL A 84 0.17 -2.05 -11.55
CA VAL A 84 -0.09 -3.37 -10.94
C VAL A 84 0.61 -4.49 -11.69
N GLY A 85 0.55 -4.50 -13.02
CA GLY A 85 1.20 -5.50 -13.87
C GLY A 85 2.73 -5.48 -13.70
N LEU A 86 3.33 -4.29 -13.68
CA LEU A 86 4.77 -4.13 -13.49
C LEU A 86 5.22 -4.68 -12.13
N TRP A 87 4.56 -4.28 -11.03
CA TRP A 87 4.97 -4.78 -9.72
C TRP A 87 4.69 -6.28 -9.56
N SER A 88 3.57 -6.77 -10.09
CA SER A 88 3.23 -8.19 -10.01
C SER A 88 4.21 -9.06 -10.79
N LEU A 89 4.65 -8.59 -11.98
CA LEU A 89 5.69 -9.24 -12.75
C LEU A 89 7.02 -9.24 -11.98
N ALA A 90 7.41 -8.09 -11.42
CA ALA A 90 8.63 -7.97 -10.64
C ALA A 90 8.60 -8.88 -9.39
N SER A 91 7.45 -8.93 -8.69
CA SER A 91 7.25 -9.88 -7.57
C SER A 91 7.40 -11.32 -8.04
N GLY A 92 6.72 -11.71 -9.11
CA GLY A 92 6.85 -13.05 -9.70
C GLY A 92 8.29 -13.41 -10.10
N LEU A 93 9.06 -12.46 -10.63
CA LEU A 93 10.47 -12.65 -10.99
C LEU A 93 11.38 -12.86 -9.77
N CYS A 94 11.03 -12.34 -8.59
CA CYS A 94 11.75 -12.64 -7.34
C CYS A 94 11.74 -14.15 -7.01
N SER A 95 10.75 -14.91 -7.51
CA SER A 95 10.67 -16.36 -7.31
C SER A 95 11.80 -17.12 -7.98
N LEU A 96 12.37 -16.57 -9.06
CA LEU A 96 13.35 -17.24 -9.94
C LEU A 96 14.78 -17.08 -9.46
N THR A 97 15.03 -16.21 -8.48
CA THR A 97 16.40 -15.89 -8.06
C THR A 97 16.51 -15.59 -6.57
N LYS A 98 17.72 -15.80 -6.07
CA LYS A 98 18.12 -15.35 -4.72
C LYS A 98 19.40 -14.50 -4.81
N ALA A 99 19.85 -14.16 -6.03
CA ALA A 99 21.04 -13.32 -6.23
C ALA A 99 20.73 -11.84 -5.94
N PHE A 100 21.67 -11.13 -5.32
CA PHE A 100 21.49 -9.76 -4.84
C PHE A 100 21.10 -8.77 -5.95
N ALA A 101 21.86 -8.75 -7.06
CA ALA A 101 21.64 -7.74 -8.10
C ALA A 101 20.28 -7.89 -8.82
N PRO A 102 19.84 -9.09 -9.24
CA PRO A 102 18.47 -9.24 -9.76
C PRO A 102 17.39 -8.89 -8.75
N LEU A 103 17.52 -9.31 -7.46
CA LEU A 103 16.56 -8.95 -6.43
C LEU A 103 16.48 -7.44 -6.24
N ALA A 104 17.63 -6.75 -6.24
CA ALA A 104 17.66 -5.29 -6.15
C ALA A 104 16.92 -4.64 -7.34
N LEU A 105 17.14 -5.13 -8.56
CA LEU A 105 16.42 -4.66 -9.75
C LEU A 105 14.91 -4.88 -9.61
N PHE A 106 14.49 -6.05 -9.16
CA PHE A 106 13.05 -6.35 -9.00
C PHE A 106 12.41 -5.51 -7.91
N GLN A 107 13.14 -5.19 -6.84
CA GLN A 107 12.67 -4.26 -5.81
C GLN A 107 12.51 -2.83 -6.36
N VAL A 108 13.38 -2.38 -7.25
CA VAL A 108 13.20 -1.10 -7.96
C VAL A 108 11.93 -1.13 -8.80
N LEU A 109 11.75 -2.15 -9.63
CA LEU A 109 10.57 -2.29 -10.50
C LEU A 109 9.27 -2.38 -9.69
N LEU A 110 9.31 -3.07 -8.56
CA LEU A 110 8.21 -3.15 -7.59
C LEU A 110 7.82 -1.76 -7.08
N GLY A 111 8.80 -0.98 -6.60
CA GLY A 111 8.59 0.39 -6.12
C GLY A 111 8.05 1.32 -7.19
N VAL A 112 8.60 1.26 -8.41
CA VAL A 112 8.12 2.03 -9.56
C VAL A 112 6.67 1.68 -9.90
N GLY A 113 6.34 0.39 -9.99
CA GLY A 113 4.98 -0.08 -10.31
C GLY A 113 3.95 0.36 -9.28
N GLU A 114 4.26 0.19 -7.98
CA GLU A 114 3.34 0.55 -6.91
C GLU A 114 3.09 2.07 -6.80
N SER A 115 4.02 2.92 -7.25
CA SER A 115 3.87 4.37 -7.16
C SER A 115 2.64 4.91 -7.88
N ALA A 116 2.20 4.27 -8.96
CA ALA A 116 1.03 4.66 -9.73
C ALA A 116 -0.30 4.37 -9.02
N MET A 117 -0.32 3.52 -7.98
CA MET A 117 -1.53 3.04 -7.32
C MET A 117 -2.33 4.17 -6.64
N ILE A 118 -1.66 5.02 -5.85
CA ILE A 118 -2.34 6.09 -5.09
C ILE A 118 -2.94 7.16 -6.01
N PRO A 119 -2.22 7.75 -6.97
CA PRO A 119 -2.80 8.74 -7.86
C PRO A 119 -3.90 8.15 -8.76
N SER A 120 -3.70 6.93 -9.30
CA SER A 120 -4.72 6.26 -10.11
C SER A 120 -5.98 5.94 -9.30
N GLY A 121 -5.85 5.38 -8.10
CA GLY A 121 -6.98 5.08 -7.22
C GLY A 121 -7.75 6.32 -6.80
N SER A 122 -7.05 7.39 -6.43
CA SER A 122 -7.65 8.68 -6.08
C SER A 122 -8.43 9.30 -7.24
N ARG A 123 -7.91 9.18 -8.45
CA ARG A 123 -8.60 9.66 -9.66
C ARG A 123 -9.85 8.83 -9.95
N VAL A 124 -9.78 7.50 -9.86
CA VAL A 124 -10.95 6.62 -10.02
C VAL A 124 -12.04 6.94 -9.01
N ILE A 125 -11.68 7.19 -7.76
CA ILE A 125 -12.64 7.60 -6.72
C ILE A 125 -13.30 8.91 -7.10
N ARG A 126 -12.54 9.90 -7.58
CA ARG A 126 -13.07 11.19 -8.01
C ARG A 126 -14.01 11.06 -9.21
N GLU A 127 -13.73 10.14 -10.12
CA GLU A 127 -14.51 9.88 -11.33
C GLU A 127 -15.76 9.03 -11.09
N THR A 128 -15.77 8.18 -10.06
CA THR A 128 -16.83 7.19 -9.83
C THR A 128 -17.80 7.60 -8.71
N PHE A 129 -17.33 8.39 -7.74
CA PHE A 129 -18.10 8.71 -6.54
C PHE A 129 -18.45 10.19 -6.42
N ASP A 130 -19.70 10.47 -6.04
CA ASP A 130 -20.16 11.80 -5.73
C ASP A 130 -19.41 12.39 -4.53
N LYS A 131 -19.30 13.73 -4.46
CA LYS A 131 -18.58 14.44 -3.37
C LYS A 131 -18.93 13.94 -1.97
N LYS A 132 -20.21 13.60 -1.74
CA LYS A 132 -20.71 13.09 -0.45
C LYS A 132 -20.12 11.74 -0.06
N ASN A 133 -19.84 10.88 -1.02
CA ASN A 133 -19.40 9.49 -0.80
C ASN A 133 -17.89 9.29 -0.97
N ARG A 134 -17.16 10.31 -1.46
CA ARG A 134 -15.71 10.21 -1.73
C ARG A 134 -14.90 9.91 -0.48
N ALA A 135 -15.24 10.49 0.66
CA ALA A 135 -14.53 10.25 1.91
C ALA A 135 -14.59 8.78 2.33
N ALA A 136 -15.79 8.17 2.24
CA ALA A 136 -15.97 6.75 2.52
C ALA A 136 -15.21 5.86 1.51
N ALA A 137 -15.25 6.22 0.22
CA ALA A 137 -14.51 5.48 -0.81
C ALA A 137 -12.99 5.54 -0.59
N VAL A 138 -12.44 6.70 -0.22
CA VAL A 138 -11.02 6.85 0.14
C VAL A 138 -10.69 6.02 1.38
N GLY A 139 -11.54 6.05 2.40
CA GLY A 139 -11.38 5.24 3.61
C GLY A 139 -11.34 3.74 3.29
N THR A 140 -12.24 3.25 2.44
CA THR A 140 -12.28 1.84 1.99
C THR A 140 -11.04 1.49 1.17
N PHE A 141 -10.60 2.36 0.27
CA PHE A 141 -9.37 2.17 -0.50
C PHE A 141 -8.17 1.95 0.42
N PHE A 142 -7.96 2.84 1.39
CA PHE A 142 -6.84 2.71 2.33
C PHE A 142 -7.03 1.63 3.40
N ALA A 143 -8.25 1.19 3.69
CA ALA A 143 -8.48 0.05 4.58
C ALA A 143 -7.86 -1.24 4.02
N GLY A 144 -7.79 -1.38 2.68
CA GLY A 144 -7.13 -2.50 2.02
C GLY A 144 -5.70 -2.72 2.50
N ASN A 145 -4.93 -1.64 2.79
CA ASN A 145 -3.57 -1.78 3.28
C ASN A 145 -3.49 -2.50 4.65
N LYS A 146 -4.42 -2.21 5.54
CA LYS A 146 -4.48 -2.85 6.87
C LYS A 146 -4.83 -4.33 6.76
N VAL A 147 -5.77 -4.65 5.87
CA VAL A 147 -6.12 -6.05 5.55
C VAL A 147 -4.90 -6.76 4.97
N GLY A 148 -4.22 -6.14 3.99
CA GLY A 148 -3.01 -6.67 3.37
C GLY A 148 -1.91 -6.99 4.36
N LEU A 149 -1.62 -6.10 5.31
CA LEU A 149 -0.63 -6.33 6.36
C LEU A 149 -1.07 -7.43 7.35
N THR A 150 -2.32 -7.40 7.79
CA THR A 150 -2.83 -8.37 8.77
C THR A 150 -2.84 -9.79 8.21
N VAL A 151 -3.26 -9.94 6.95
CA VAL A 151 -3.33 -11.25 6.27
C VAL A 151 -2.00 -11.64 5.66
N GLY A 152 -1.24 -10.68 5.14
CA GLY A 152 0.00 -10.91 4.38
C GLY A 152 1.09 -11.58 5.21
N VAL A 153 1.29 -11.17 6.48
CA VAL A 153 2.33 -11.75 7.33
C VAL A 153 2.10 -13.24 7.59
N PRO A 154 0.94 -13.70 8.09
CA PRO A 154 0.69 -15.13 8.28
C PRO A 154 0.60 -15.91 6.96
N LEU A 155 0.00 -15.33 5.91
CA LEU A 155 -0.05 -15.96 4.59
C LEU A 155 1.35 -16.25 4.05
N THR A 156 2.23 -15.25 4.09
CA THR A 156 3.62 -15.40 3.64
C THR A 156 4.35 -16.45 4.47
N SER A 157 4.17 -16.46 5.79
CA SER A 157 4.80 -17.43 6.68
C SER A 157 4.35 -18.86 6.35
N LEU A 158 3.06 -19.08 6.13
CA LEU A 158 2.51 -20.38 5.73
C LEU A 158 3.03 -20.83 4.37
N LEU A 159 3.02 -19.95 3.37
CA LEU A 159 3.54 -20.26 2.05
C LEU A 159 5.03 -20.60 2.10
N LEU A 160 5.80 -19.84 2.88
CA LEU A 160 7.25 -20.06 3.00
C LEU A 160 7.58 -21.40 3.64
N ILE A 161 6.85 -21.81 4.68
CA ILE A 161 7.09 -23.06 5.41
C ILE A 161 6.69 -24.28 4.56
N HIS A 162 5.56 -24.23 3.89
CA HIS A 162 5.02 -25.40 3.17
C HIS A 162 5.55 -25.52 1.75
N PHE A 163 5.84 -24.39 1.07
CA PHE A 163 6.17 -24.38 -0.36
C PHE A 163 7.49 -23.66 -0.68
N GLY A 164 8.08 -22.94 0.28
CA GLY A 164 9.35 -22.26 0.12
C GLY A 164 9.27 -20.89 -0.57
N TRP A 165 10.46 -20.28 -0.78
CA TRP A 165 10.66 -18.94 -1.32
C TRP A 165 9.90 -18.66 -2.62
N SER A 166 10.05 -19.52 -3.61
CA SER A 166 9.50 -19.30 -4.95
C SER A 166 7.99 -19.18 -4.94
N TYR A 167 7.30 -20.02 -4.18
CA TYR A 167 5.85 -20.01 -4.12
C TYR A 167 5.27 -18.75 -3.46
N VAL A 168 5.98 -18.15 -2.50
CA VAL A 168 5.56 -16.86 -1.92
C VAL A 168 5.36 -15.84 -3.04
N PHE A 169 6.35 -15.67 -3.91
CA PHE A 169 6.33 -14.66 -4.96
C PHE A 169 5.51 -15.07 -6.20
N TYR A 170 5.38 -16.34 -6.49
CA TYR A 170 4.43 -16.82 -7.52
C TYR A 170 2.99 -16.51 -7.13
N VAL A 171 2.62 -16.72 -5.87
CA VAL A 171 1.25 -16.45 -5.40
C VAL A 171 0.99 -14.95 -5.39
N THR A 172 1.88 -14.15 -4.83
CA THR A 172 1.65 -12.69 -4.75
C THR A 172 1.64 -12.04 -6.12
N GLY A 173 2.62 -12.36 -6.99
CA GLY A 173 2.65 -11.87 -8.37
C GLY A 173 1.44 -12.36 -9.19
N GLY A 174 1.06 -13.64 -9.04
CA GLY A 174 -0.11 -14.21 -9.70
C GLY A 174 -1.44 -13.53 -9.31
N LEU A 175 -1.64 -13.27 -8.02
CA LEU A 175 -2.81 -12.55 -7.54
C LEU A 175 -2.90 -11.13 -8.12
N GLY A 176 -1.77 -10.43 -8.24
CA GLY A 176 -1.73 -9.11 -8.87
C GLY A 176 -2.05 -9.17 -10.36
N MET A 177 -1.58 -10.19 -11.09
CA MET A 177 -1.96 -10.38 -12.50
C MET A 177 -3.45 -10.71 -12.66
N LEU A 178 -4.03 -11.51 -11.77
CA LEU A 178 -5.48 -11.74 -11.74
C LEU A 178 -6.26 -10.45 -11.49
N TRP A 179 -5.75 -9.59 -10.62
CA TRP A 179 -6.32 -8.27 -10.39
C TRP A 179 -6.29 -7.39 -11.66
N VAL A 180 -5.20 -7.43 -12.43
CA VAL A 180 -5.10 -6.72 -13.72
C VAL A 180 -6.19 -7.20 -14.69
N LEU A 181 -6.39 -8.51 -14.81
CA LEU A 181 -7.44 -9.07 -15.66
C LEU A 181 -8.84 -8.63 -15.18
N TRP A 182 -9.08 -8.66 -13.87
CA TRP A 182 -10.34 -8.18 -13.29
C TRP A 182 -10.57 -6.70 -13.57
N TRP A 183 -9.52 -5.86 -13.41
CA TRP A 183 -9.60 -4.45 -13.77
C TRP A 183 -9.99 -4.21 -15.21
N LEU A 184 -9.32 -4.88 -16.15
CA LEU A 184 -9.58 -4.75 -17.59
C LEU A 184 -11.00 -5.20 -17.96
N ALA A 185 -11.56 -6.18 -17.27
CA ALA A 185 -12.91 -6.67 -17.49
C ALA A 185 -13.99 -5.72 -16.96
N VAL A 186 -13.74 -5.06 -15.83
CA VAL A 186 -14.78 -4.31 -15.10
C VAL A 186 -14.68 -2.80 -15.30
N TYR A 187 -13.47 -2.23 -15.36
CA TYR A 187 -13.30 -0.78 -15.42
C TYR A 187 -13.84 -0.16 -16.71
N ARG A 188 -14.67 0.86 -16.56
CA ARG A 188 -15.23 1.65 -17.67
C ARG A 188 -14.68 3.07 -17.60
N PRO A 189 -14.00 3.55 -18.67
CA PRO A 189 -13.46 4.91 -18.69
C PRO A 189 -14.59 5.95 -18.68
N VAL A 190 -14.31 7.12 -18.13
CA VAL A 190 -15.15 8.30 -18.29
C VAL A 190 -14.96 8.79 -19.71
N THR A 191 -16.04 8.88 -20.47
CA THR A 191 -16.04 9.42 -21.85
C THR A 191 -16.08 10.95 -21.84
N ASP A 192 -16.70 11.54 -20.83
CA ASP A 192 -16.74 12.99 -20.68
C ASP A 192 -15.37 13.49 -20.19
N GLU A 193 -14.82 14.45 -20.89
CA GLU A 193 -13.69 15.23 -20.40
C GLU A 193 -14.14 15.88 -19.09
N ILE A 194 -13.76 15.26 -17.97
CA ILE A 194 -13.75 16.02 -16.73
C ILE A 194 -12.77 17.15 -17.05
N ASN A 195 -13.29 18.36 -17.12
CA ASN A 195 -12.50 19.56 -17.33
C ASN A 195 -11.54 19.66 -16.14
N ASP A 196 -10.40 18.96 -16.26
CA ASP A 196 -9.29 18.98 -15.32
C ASP A 196 -8.48 20.29 -15.50
N ALA A 197 -9.15 21.38 -15.84
CA ALA A 197 -8.52 22.68 -15.77
C ALA A 197 -7.97 22.83 -14.35
N PRO A 198 -6.67 23.13 -14.18
CA PRO A 198 -6.11 23.41 -12.86
C PRO A 198 -7.04 24.41 -12.18
N ALA A 199 -7.37 24.15 -10.90
CA ALA A 199 -8.18 25.12 -10.18
C ALA A 199 -7.56 26.52 -10.39
N PRO A 200 -8.37 27.56 -10.74
CA PRO A 200 -7.85 28.88 -11.10
C PRO A 200 -6.87 29.49 -10.09
N ASN A 201 -6.80 28.92 -8.88
CA ASN A 201 -5.94 29.30 -7.76
C ASN A 201 -5.10 28.13 -7.25
N ALA A 202 -4.57 27.27 -8.13
CA ALA A 202 -3.67 26.19 -7.72
C ALA A 202 -2.42 26.81 -7.06
N ILE A 203 -2.26 26.63 -5.75
CA ILE A 203 -1.11 27.09 -5.01
C ILE A 203 0.09 26.23 -5.41
N GLY A 204 1.13 26.89 -5.95
CA GLY A 204 2.36 26.18 -6.33
C GLY A 204 3.06 25.53 -5.12
N TRP A 205 3.79 24.43 -5.36
CA TRP A 205 4.49 23.68 -4.32
C TRP A 205 5.38 24.56 -3.42
N ALA A 206 6.10 25.52 -4.00
CA ALA A 206 6.96 26.44 -3.25
C ALA A 206 6.17 27.35 -2.29
N ALA A 207 4.95 27.71 -2.64
CA ALA A 207 4.08 28.50 -1.78
C ALA A 207 3.55 27.69 -0.60
N LEU A 208 3.26 26.39 -0.79
CA LEU A 208 2.84 25.49 0.28
C LEU A 208 3.91 25.37 1.39
N LEU A 209 5.19 25.35 1.04
CA LEU A 209 6.29 25.25 2.00
C LEU A 209 6.45 26.49 2.90
N ARG A 210 5.79 27.61 2.58
CA ARG A 210 5.79 28.82 3.42
C ARG A 210 4.84 28.70 4.63
N TYR A 211 3.89 27.78 4.60
CA TYR A 211 2.92 27.63 5.69
C TYR A 211 3.45 26.70 6.80
N ARG A 212 3.46 27.18 8.04
CA ARG A 212 3.82 26.38 9.23
C ARG A 212 3.01 25.11 9.36
N THR A 213 1.72 25.16 8.99
CA THR A 213 0.82 24.00 9.00
C THR A 213 1.31 22.89 8.08
N THR A 214 1.88 23.23 6.91
CA THR A 214 2.45 22.25 5.98
C THR A 214 3.59 21.46 6.64
N TRP A 215 4.51 22.14 7.30
CA TRP A 215 5.60 21.50 8.04
C TRP A 215 5.11 20.64 9.19
N GLY A 216 4.10 21.10 9.95
CA GLY A 216 3.49 20.32 11.02
C GLY A 216 2.87 19.02 10.52
N VAL A 217 2.14 19.08 9.39
CA VAL A 217 1.56 17.87 8.75
C VAL A 217 2.66 16.96 8.22
N MET A 218 3.68 17.50 7.56
CA MET A 218 4.80 16.70 7.02
C MET A 218 5.57 15.98 8.13
N LEU A 219 5.92 16.68 9.21
CA LEU A 219 6.65 16.09 10.34
C LEU A 219 5.81 15.04 11.10
N GLY A 220 4.52 15.33 11.32
CA GLY A 220 3.61 14.38 11.94
C GLY A 220 3.45 13.11 11.10
N GLN A 221 3.28 13.27 9.77
CA GLN A 221 3.20 12.15 8.85
C GLN A 221 4.51 11.36 8.77
N ALA A 222 5.66 12.05 8.78
CA ALA A 222 6.97 11.40 8.78
C ALA A 222 7.17 10.55 10.05
N GLY A 223 6.81 11.07 11.23
CA GLY A 223 6.88 10.32 12.49
C GLY A 223 5.97 9.09 12.49
N TYR A 224 4.73 9.24 12.02
CA TYR A 224 3.81 8.12 11.86
C TYR A 224 4.36 7.05 10.91
N LEU A 225 4.83 7.45 9.73
CA LEU A 225 5.37 6.53 8.73
C LEU A 225 6.64 5.84 9.21
N TYR A 226 7.49 6.52 9.98
CA TYR A 226 8.68 5.92 10.57
C TYR A 226 8.31 4.72 11.45
N ILE A 227 7.43 4.92 12.43
CA ILE A 227 6.97 3.84 13.31
C ILE A 227 6.28 2.74 12.49
N TYR A 228 5.42 3.11 11.56
CA TYR A 228 4.69 2.18 10.71
C TYR A 228 5.63 1.25 9.91
N TYR A 229 6.67 1.81 9.26
CA TYR A 229 7.63 1.02 8.50
C TYR A 229 8.57 0.19 9.37
N VAL A 230 8.89 0.63 10.59
CA VAL A 230 9.62 -0.21 11.56
C VAL A 230 8.85 -1.51 11.80
N PHE A 231 7.55 -1.44 12.06
CA PHE A 231 6.75 -2.64 12.25
C PHE A 231 6.52 -3.42 10.95
N ALA A 232 6.24 -2.75 9.83
CA ALA A 232 5.90 -3.44 8.59
C ALA A 232 7.11 -4.12 7.93
N THR A 233 8.31 -3.51 8.03
CA THR A 233 9.49 -3.96 7.30
C THR A 233 10.49 -4.68 8.19
N TRP A 234 10.73 -4.19 9.41
CA TRP A 234 11.82 -4.67 10.26
C TRP A 234 11.40 -5.64 11.34
N LEU A 235 10.14 -5.56 11.83
CA LEU A 235 9.68 -6.43 12.92
C LEU A 235 9.81 -7.93 12.58
N PRO A 236 9.38 -8.43 11.38
CA PRO A 236 9.54 -9.84 11.04
C PRO A 236 11.01 -10.28 11.10
N GLY A 237 11.92 -9.47 10.54
CA GLY A 237 13.35 -9.75 10.57
C GLY A 237 13.91 -9.79 12.00
N TYR A 238 13.52 -8.85 12.85
CA TYR A 238 13.92 -8.81 14.27
C TYR A 238 13.45 -10.07 15.02
N LEU A 239 12.19 -10.48 14.82
CA LEU A 239 11.66 -11.67 15.49
C LEU A 239 12.40 -12.96 15.06
N VAL A 240 12.71 -13.10 13.77
CA VAL A 240 13.42 -14.27 13.23
C VAL A 240 14.91 -14.27 13.57
N LEU A 241 15.60 -13.14 13.42
CA LEU A 241 17.07 -13.08 13.50
C LEU A 241 17.57 -12.83 14.94
N GLN A 242 16.89 -11.97 15.71
CA GLN A 242 17.34 -11.58 17.05
C GLN A 242 16.64 -12.37 18.15
N ARG A 243 15.34 -12.66 17.98
CA ARG A 243 14.55 -13.41 18.95
C ARG A 243 14.54 -14.92 18.70
N GLY A 244 15.08 -15.39 17.57
CA GLY A 244 15.13 -16.80 17.22
C GLY A 244 13.75 -17.45 17.01
N MET A 245 12.71 -16.63 16.79
CA MET A 245 11.36 -17.15 16.60
C MET A 245 11.26 -17.95 15.30
N SER A 246 10.39 -18.98 15.32
CA SER A 246 10.04 -19.70 14.09
C SER A 246 9.31 -18.79 13.12
N VAL A 247 9.36 -19.11 11.82
CA VAL A 247 8.64 -18.35 10.78
C VAL A 247 7.15 -18.31 11.06
N LEU A 248 6.57 -19.42 11.54
CA LEU A 248 5.15 -19.50 11.88
C LEU A 248 4.79 -18.58 13.06
N SER A 249 5.57 -18.65 14.15
CA SER A 249 5.37 -17.76 15.30
C SER A 249 5.54 -16.29 14.92
N THR A 250 6.49 -15.99 14.04
CA THR A 250 6.69 -14.64 13.47
C THR A 250 5.46 -14.19 12.69
N GLY A 251 4.82 -15.09 11.92
CA GLY A 251 3.59 -14.81 11.20
C GLY A 251 2.45 -14.40 12.13
N ILE A 252 2.27 -15.12 13.23
CA ILE A 252 1.20 -14.85 14.21
C ILE A 252 1.49 -13.57 15.02
N VAL A 253 2.69 -13.44 15.56
CA VAL A 253 3.06 -12.27 16.38
C VAL A 253 3.19 -11.02 15.54
N GLY A 254 3.75 -11.14 14.33
CA GLY A 254 3.97 -10.02 13.43
C GLY A 254 2.67 -9.39 12.88
N MET A 255 1.55 -10.12 12.84
CA MET A 255 0.27 -9.55 12.44
C MET A 255 -0.39 -8.71 13.56
N LEU A 256 -0.06 -8.95 14.84
CA LEU A 256 -0.75 -8.33 15.98
C LEU A 256 -0.73 -6.78 15.96
N PRO A 257 0.40 -6.10 15.70
CA PRO A 257 0.41 -4.64 15.63
C PRO A 257 -0.57 -4.08 14.58
N PHE A 258 -0.71 -4.76 13.44
CA PHE A 258 -1.60 -4.33 12.36
C PHE A 258 -3.06 -4.63 12.66
N LEU A 259 -3.34 -5.78 13.27
CA LEU A 259 -4.68 -6.14 13.73
C LEU A 259 -5.17 -5.16 14.79
N VAL A 260 -4.37 -4.93 15.83
CA VAL A 260 -4.70 -3.96 16.89
C VAL A 260 -4.84 -2.56 16.31
N GLY A 261 -3.90 -2.14 15.45
CA GLY A 261 -3.99 -0.85 14.77
C GLY A 261 -5.27 -0.68 13.94
N THR A 262 -5.71 -1.75 13.26
CA THR A 262 -6.99 -1.75 12.51
C THR A 262 -8.19 -1.56 13.44
N ILE A 263 -8.23 -2.31 14.54
CA ILE A 263 -9.28 -2.19 15.56
C ILE A 263 -9.29 -0.78 16.15
N CYS A 264 -8.13 -0.24 16.50
CA CYS A 264 -8.02 1.11 17.06
C CYS A 264 -8.49 2.20 16.09
N VAL A 265 -8.20 2.07 14.80
CA VAL A 265 -8.68 3.04 13.78
C VAL A 265 -10.20 3.01 13.67
N VAL A 266 -10.80 1.81 13.64
CA VAL A 266 -12.27 1.67 13.56
C VAL A 266 -12.94 2.19 14.83
N LEU A 267 -12.44 1.79 15.99
CA LEU A 267 -12.98 2.24 17.29
C LEU A 267 -12.77 3.75 17.50
N GLY A 268 -11.59 4.28 17.14
CA GLY A 268 -11.28 5.70 17.23
C GLY A 268 -12.18 6.56 16.34
N GLY A 269 -12.44 6.11 15.10
CA GLY A 269 -13.39 6.76 14.21
C GLY A 269 -14.80 6.78 14.79
N TRP A 270 -15.32 5.61 15.20
CA TRP A 270 -16.64 5.49 15.79
C TRP A 270 -16.79 6.33 17.09
N LEU A 271 -15.79 6.26 17.97
CA LEU A 271 -15.80 7.01 19.23
C LEU A 271 -15.72 8.51 18.97
N GLY A 272 -14.88 8.94 18.01
CA GLY A 272 -14.78 10.33 17.61
C GLY A 272 -16.10 10.89 17.09
N ASP A 273 -16.78 10.17 16.19
CA ASP A 273 -18.08 10.57 15.67
C ASP A 273 -19.13 10.65 16.78
N ARG A 274 -19.11 9.70 17.73
CA ARG A 274 -20.03 9.71 18.88
C ARG A 274 -19.77 10.88 19.84
N MET A 275 -18.51 11.26 20.04
CA MET A 275 -18.16 12.43 20.85
C MET A 275 -18.62 13.73 20.17
N ILE A 276 -18.43 13.86 18.86
CA ILE A 276 -18.90 15.01 18.08
C ILE A 276 -20.44 15.12 18.14
N ALA A 277 -21.14 13.99 17.98
CA ALA A 277 -22.60 13.93 18.10
C ALA A 277 -23.11 14.34 19.51
N ARG A 278 -22.30 14.17 20.55
CA ARG A 278 -22.57 14.61 21.92
C ARG A 278 -22.21 16.09 22.20
N GLY A 279 -21.80 16.84 21.17
CA GLY A 279 -21.52 18.27 21.28
C GLY A 279 -20.07 18.64 21.62
N PHE A 280 -19.13 17.67 21.64
CA PHE A 280 -17.71 17.99 21.80
C PHE A 280 -17.19 18.77 20.58
N ARG A 281 -16.28 19.72 20.80
CA ARG A 281 -15.67 20.51 19.71
C ARG A 281 -14.89 19.62 18.76
N LEU A 282 -15.23 19.66 17.47
CA LEU A 282 -14.60 18.87 16.40
C LEU A 282 -13.06 18.91 16.45
N THR A 283 -12.49 20.11 16.66
CA THR A 283 -11.04 20.30 16.73
C THR A 283 -10.41 19.56 17.91
N LEU A 284 -11.09 19.55 19.07
CA LEU A 284 -10.58 18.90 20.28
C LEU A 284 -10.60 17.37 20.13
N VAL A 285 -11.71 16.84 19.60
CA VAL A 285 -11.84 15.40 19.32
C VAL A 285 -10.80 14.94 18.31
N ARG A 286 -10.70 15.63 17.17
CA ARG A 286 -9.73 15.22 16.12
C ARG A 286 -8.28 15.34 16.58
N LYS A 287 -7.93 16.37 17.35
CA LYS A 287 -6.56 16.49 17.90
C LYS A 287 -6.27 15.41 18.95
N GLY A 288 -7.24 15.07 19.82
CA GLY A 288 -7.07 14.06 20.86
C GLY A 288 -6.85 12.65 20.29
N PHE A 289 -7.42 12.31 19.12
CA PHE A 289 -7.15 11.04 18.44
C PHE A 289 -5.91 11.07 17.52
N ALA A 290 -5.34 12.25 17.25
CA ALA A 290 -4.15 12.39 16.42
C ALA A 290 -2.83 12.35 17.24
N VAL A 291 -2.91 12.47 18.56
CA VAL A 291 -1.80 12.39 19.52
C VAL A 291 -1.79 11.02 20.18
#